data_e5c520267c3eed7c1aa670e679900109
#
_entry.id   e5c520267c3eed7c1aa670e679900109
#
_cell.length_a   1.000
_cell.length_b   1.000
_cell.length_c   1.000
_cell.angle_alpha   90.00
_cell.angle_beta   90.00
_cell.angle_gamma   90.00
#
_symmetry.space_group_name_H-M   'P 1'
#
loop_
_entity.id
_entity.type
_entity.pdbx_description
1 polymer ?
#
loop_
_entity_poly.entity_id
_entity_poly.type
_entity_poly.pdbx_seq_one_letter_code
_entity_poly.pdbx_strand_id
1 'polypeptide(L)'
;MGHFYFVRHGQTVWNVENKICGATDSPLTEHGRKQAAETGKNIVESGIKADEILYSPLSRAADTAKIISEMSGIPCREEPRLIEQNFGKWESTPRDGKEFKKAKESFACRYEGGESMLQLAQRIYNLLDELKQESGHKTYI
;
A
#
# COMPACT_ATOMS: atom_id res chain seq x y z
N MET A 1 -8.86 16.34 16.03
CA MET A 1 -9.33 15.12 15.36
C MET A 1 -8.23 14.59 14.46
N GLY A 2 -7.85 13.33 14.60
CA GLY A 2 -6.83 12.72 13.76
C GLY A 2 -7.35 12.41 12.36
N HIS A 3 -6.42 12.28 11.42
CA HIS A 3 -6.72 12.00 10.02
C HIS A 3 -5.91 10.81 9.52
N PHE A 4 -6.43 10.11 8.51
CA PHE A 4 -5.70 9.12 7.74
C PHE A 4 -5.47 9.64 6.32
N TYR A 5 -4.21 9.67 5.91
CA TYR A 5 -3.82 9.97 4.54
C TYR A 5 -3.31 8.69 3.88
N PHE A 6 -3.84 8.36 2.71
CA PHE A 6 -3.44 7.18 1.97
C PHE A 6 -2.51 7.57 0.83
N VAL A 7 -1.33 6.99 0.83
CA VAL A 7 -0.32 7.18 -0.22
C VAL A 7 -0.12 5.86 -0.95
N ARG A 8 -0.18 5.92 -2.28
CA ARG A 8 0.18 4.78 -3.11
C ARG A 8 1.68 4.79 -3.37
N HIS A 9 2.30 3.62 -3.35
CA HIS A 9 3.70 3.45 -3.73
C HIS A 9 3.98 3.91 -5.16
N GLY A 10 5.24 4.24 -5.47
CA GLY A 10 5.69 4.58 -6.81
C GLY A 10 5.66 3.40 -7.79
N GLN A 11 5.99 3.67 -9.06
CA GLN A 11 6.05 2.67 -10.11
C GLN A 11 7.02 1.53 -9.75
N THR A 12 6.59 0.29 -10.00
CA THR A 12 7.41 -0.92 -9.81
C THR A 12 7.78 -1.57 -11.14
N VAL A 13 8.74 -2.49 -11.11
CA VAL A 13 9.12 -3.31 -12.27
C VAL A 13 7.91 -4.03 -12.85
N TRP A 14 7.08 -4.67 -12.02
CA TRP A 14 5.89 -5.36 -12.49
C TRP A 14 4.77 -4.43 -12.99
N ASN A 15 4.77 -3.16 -12.57
CA ASN A 15 3.89 -2.18 -13.22
C ASN A 15 4.29 -1.96 -14.69
N VAL A 16 5.59 -1.83 -14.96
CA VAL A 16 6.12 -1.67 -16.32
C VAL A 16 5.85 -2.91 -17.16
N GLU A 17 6.01 -4.09 -16.58
CA GLU A 17 5.75 -5.38 -17.25
C GLU A 17 4.27 -5.74 -17.35
N ASN A 18 3.35 -4.89 -16.89
CA ASN A 18 1.90 -5.13 -16.87
C ASN A 18 1.49 -6.43 -16.15
N LYS A 19 2.21 -6.79 -15.09
CA LYS A 19 1.92 -7.97 -14.28
C LYS A 19 1.07 -7.63 -13.05
N ILE A 20 0.25 -8.59 -12.62
CA ILE A 20 -0.48 -8.53 -11.37
C ILE A 20 0.52 -8.68 -10.23
N CYS A 21 0.54 -7.71 -9.35
CA CYS A 21 1.43 -7.66 -8.19
C CYS A 21 0.60 -7.37 -6.94
N GLY A 22 0.39 -8.39 -6.14
CA GLY A 22 -0.27 -8.30 -4.84
C GLY A 22 0.73 -8.52 -3.71
N ALA A 23 0.60 -9.64 -3.00
CA ALA A 23 1.50 -10.01 -1.91
C ALA A 23 2.93 -10.37 -2.36
N THR A 24 3.14 -10.65 -3.64
CA THR A 24 4.49 -10.84 -4.19
C THR A 24 5.23 -9.51 -4.26
N ASP A 25 6.50 -9.52 -3.92
CA ASP A 25 7.31 -8.31 -3.95
C ASP A 25 7.81 -7.97 -5.36
N SER A 26 7.80 -6.68 -5.67
CA SER A 26 8.36 -6.10 -6.89
C SER A 26 8.94 -4.73 -6.55
N PRO A 27 10.24 -4.50 -6.79
CA PRO A 27 10.90 -3.28 -6.37
C PRO A 27 10.44 -2.05 -7.16
N LEU A 28 10.61 -0.88 -6.57
CA LEU A 28 10.45 0.39 -7.27
C LEU A 28 11.44 0.50 -8.44
N THR A 29 10.96 1.08 -9.54
CA THR A 29 11.85 1.59 -10.58
C THR A 29 12.50 2.90 -10.12
N GLU A 30 13.50 3.39 -10.86
CA GLU A 30 14.06 4.71 -10.61
C GLU A 30 12.98 5.81 -10.72
N HIS A 31 12.09 5.68 -11.70
CA HIS A 31 10.93 6.58 -11.83
C HIS A 31 10.02 6.51 -10.59
N GLY A 32 9.75 5.29 -10.08
CA GLY A 32 8.96 5.12 -8.85
C GLY A 32 9.60 5.78 -7.63
N ARG A 33 10.92 5.75 -7.52
CA ARG A 33 11.65 6.47 -6.45
C ARG A 33 11.51 7.99 -6.57
N LYS A 34 11.56 8.52 -7.79
CA LYS A 34 11.31 9.96 -8.05
C LYS A 34 9.89 10.36 -7.68
N GLN A 35 8.90 9.50 -8.01
CA GLN A 35 7.50 9.72 -7.60
C GLN A 35 7.35 9.75 -6.07
N ALA A 36 8.03 8.86 -5.35
CA ALA A 36 8.02 8.87 -3.89
C ALA A 36 8.64 10.14 -3.31
N ALA A 37 9.75 10.62 -3.88
CA ALA A 37 10.38 11.87 -3.49
C ALA A 37 9.48 13.09 -3.74
N GLU A 38 8.81 13.14 -4.88
CA GLU A 38 7.83 14.18 -5.20
C GLU A 38 6.66 14.19 -4.23
N THR A 39 6.15 12.99 -3.88
CA THR A 39 5.10 12.84 -2.86
C THR A 39 5.57 13.38 -1.50
N GLY A 40 6.78 13.04 -1.08
CA GLY A 40 7.37 13.55 0.16
C GLY A 40 7.47 15.07 0.16
N LYS A 41 7.92 15.67 -0.95
CA LYS A 41 7.96 17.12 -1.13
C LYS A 41 6.57 17.73 -1.01
N ASN A 42 5.58 17.18 -1.69
CA ASN A 42 4.21 17.68 -1.66
C ASN A 42 3.61 17.63 -0.24
N ILE A 43 3.88 16.57 0.53
CA ILE A 43 3.47 16.47 1.94
C ILE A 43 4.05 17.60 2.77
N VAL A 44 5.34 17.89 2.63
CA VAL A 44 6.00 19.00 3.34
C VAL A 44 5.41 20.34 2.94
N GLU A 45 5.26 20.60 1.63
CA GLU A 45 4.74 21.86 1.11
C GLU A 45 3.27 22.11 1.46
N SER A 46 2.47 21.02 1.58
CA SER A 46 1.06 21.12 1.98
C SER A 46 0.86 21.44 3.46
N GLY A 47 1.92 21.37 4.26
CA GLY A 47 1.85 21.61 5.70
C GLY A 47 1.15 20.50 6.49
N ILE A 48 0.96 19.31 5.90
CA ILE A 48 0.41 18.14 6.59
C ILE A 48 1.35 17.78 7.73
N LYS A 49 0.81 17.77 8.95
CA LYS A 49 1.52 17.32 10.15
C LYS A 49 0.95 15.94 10.52
N ALA A 50 1.72 14.91 10.25
CA ALA A 50 1.38 13.56 10.66
C ALA A 50 2.29 13.12 11.81
N ASP A 51 1.76 12.25 12.66
CA ASP A 51 2.48 11.71 13.79
C ASP A 51 3.35 10.51 13.38
N GLU A 52 2.88 9.73 12.42
CA GLU A 52 3.57 8.50 11.98
C GLU A 52 3.17 8.12 10.55
N ILE A 53 4.13 7.52 9.83
CA ILE A 53 3.91 6.84 8.55
C ILE A 53 3.86 5.34 8.80
N LEU A 54 2.77 4.69 8.40
CA LEU A 54 2.62 3.24 8.45
C LEU A 54 2.82 2.65 7.06
N TYR A 55 3.63 1.61 6.94
CA TYR A 55 3.91 1.02 5.63
C TYR A 55 3.83 -0.50 5.61
N SER A 56 3.43 -1.02 4.46
CA SER A 56 3.42 -2.43 4.14
C SER A 56 4.85 -3.01 4.12
N PRO A 57 5.06 -4.27 4.53
CA PRO A 57 6.38 -4.92 4.49
C PRO A 57 6.96 -5.10 3.09
N LEU A 58 6.15 -4.95 2.03
CA LEU A 58 6.63 -5.08 0.65
C LEU A 58 7.57 -3.93 0.27
N SER A 59 8.67 -4.25 -0.43
CA SER A 59 9.76 -3.30 -0.70
C SER A 59 9.29 -2.02 -1.38
N ARG A 60 8.34 -2.10 -2.30
CA ARG A 60 7.77 -0.93 -2.99
C ARG A 60 7.12 0.07 -2.05
N ALA A 61 6.42 -0.43 -1.04
CA ALA A 61 5.77 0.42 -0.03
C ALA A 61 6.78 0.90 1.01
N ALA A 62 7.65 0.01 1.48
CA ALA A 62 8.68 0.34 2.45
C ALA A 62 9.66 1.41 1.92
N ASP A 63 10.12 1.27 0.68
CA ASP A 63 11.01 2.25 0.06
C ASP A 63 10.31 3.60 -0.15
N THR A 64 9.04 3.58 -0.60
CA THR A 64 8.24 4.81 -0.72
C THR A 64 8.10 5.53 0.62
N ALA A 65 7.74 4.79 1.67
CA ALA A 65 7.57 5.36 3.01
C ALA A 65 8.87 5.92 3.60
N LYS A 66 9.99 5.21 3.42
CA LYS A 66 11.31 5.66 3.88
C LYS A 66 11.75 6.96 3.19
N ILE A 67 11.55 7.05 1.87
CA ILE A 67 11.85 8.27 1.11
C ILE A 67 11.01 9.44 1.65
N ILE A 68 9.70 9.24 1.86
CA ILE A 68 8.82 10.27 2.41
C ILE A 68 9.25 10.65 3.83
N SER A 69 9.58 9.67 4.68
CA SER A 69 10.06 9.90 6.04
C SER A 69 11.35 10.72 6.09
N GLU A 70 12.33 10.41 5.24
CA GLU A 70 13.58 11.16 5.13
C GLU A 70 13.36 12.63 4.75
N MET A 71 12.42 12.88 3.85
CA MET A 71 12.11 14.23 3.37
C MET A 71 11.29 15.06 4.37
N SER A 72 10.35 14.41 5.05
CA SER A 72 9.37 15.09 5.91
C SER A 72 9.79 15.13 7.39
N GLY A 73 10.72 14.26 7.80
CA GLY A 73 11.07 14.06 9.21
C GLY A 73 10.02 13.30 10.02
N ILE A 74 8.94 12.81 9.39
CA ILE A 74 7.90 12.04 10.06
C ILE A 74 8.42 10.61 10.28
N PRO A 75 8.38 10.06 11.52
CA PRO A 75 8.83 8.70 11.79
C PRO A 75 7.97 7.68 11.04
N CYS A 76 8.58 6.58 10.61
CA CYS A 76 7.87 5.53 9.90
C CYS A 76 8.01 4.16 10.58
N ARG A 77 6.97 3.33 10.49
CA ARG A 77 6.89 2.01 11.08
C ARG A 77 6.25 1.00 10.13
N GLU A 78 6.80 -0.20 10.08
CA GLU A 78 6.18 -1.30 9.37
C GLU A 78 4.89 -1.76 10.05
N GLU A 79 3.84 -1.97 9.24
CA GLU A 79 2.57 -2.52 9.67
C GLU A 79 2.19 -3.69 8.75
N PRO A 80 2.38 -4.94 9.19
CA PRO A 80 2.16 -6.12 8.36
C PRO A 80 0.74 -6.25 7.79
N ARG A 81 -0.26 -5.69 8.48
CA ARG A 81 -1.66 -5.72 8.00
C ARG A 81 -1.91 -4.87 6.77
N LEU A 82 -0.96 -4.00 6.39
CA LEU A 82 -1.02 -3.19 5.16
C LEU A 82 -0.52 -3.93 3.92
N ILE A 83 -0.11 -5.18 4.04
CA ILE A 83 0.29 -5.96 2.86
C ILE A 83 -0.83 -5.99 1.83
N GLU A 84 -0.46 -5.88 0.54
CA GLU A 84 -1.42 -5.93 -0.56
C GLU A 84 -2.15 -7.28 -0.60
N GLN A 85 -3.31 -7.30 -1.22
CA GLN A 85 -4.10 -8.51 -1.44
C GLN A 85 -3.25 -9.60 -2.09
N ASN A 86 -3.32 -10.80 -1.54
CA ASN A 86 -2.71 -11.96 -2.18
C ASN A 86 -3.61 -12.46 -3.30
N PHE A 87 -3.18 -12.29 -4.55
CA PHE A 87 -3.92 -12.72 -5.73
C PHE A 87 -3.69 -14.20 -6.08
N GLY A 88 -2.93 -14.94 -5.27
CA GLY A 88 -2.71 -16.37 -5.45
C GLY A 88 -2.14 -16.71 -6.83
N LYS A 89 -2.80 -17.63 -7.54
CA LYS A 89 -2.37 -18.07 -8.88
C LYS A 89 -2.29 -16.96 -9.93
N TRP A 90 -2.91 -15.81 -9.68
CA TRP A 90 -2.89 -14.67 -10.60
C TRP A 90 -1.65 -13.79 -10.46
N GLU A 91 -0.89 -13.94 -9.37
CA GLU A 91 0.38 -13.22 -9.19
C GLU A 91 1.29 -13.44 -10.40
N SER A 92 1.94 -12.39 -10.88
CA SER A 92 2.80 -12.35 -12.08
C SER A 92 2.13 -12.56 -13.44
N THR A 93 0.83 -12.81 -13.49
CA THR A 93 0.09 -12.93 -14.76
C THR A 93 -0.29 -11.54 -15.30
N PRO A 94 -0.62 -11.43 -16.61
CA PRO A 94 -1.04 -10.15 -17.20
C PRO A 94 -2.30 -9.57 -16.56
N ARG A 95 -2.31 -8.26 -16.31
CA ARG A 95 -3.44 -7.54 -15.69
C ARG A 95 -4.71 -7.50 -16.54
N ASP A 96 -4.56 -7.59 -17.85
CA ASP A 96 -5.63 -7.50 -18.83
C ASP A 96 -6.28 -8.84 -19.15
N GLY A 97 -5.86 -9.93 -18.47
CA GLY A 97 -6.44 -11.26 -18.62
C GLY A 97 -7.93 -11.30 -18.33
N LYS A 98 -8.71 -11.88 -19.26
CA LYS A 98 -10.19 -11.97 -19.14
C LYS A 98 -10.64 -12.78 -17.93
N GLU A 99 -9.93 -13.87 -17.63
CA GLU A 99 -10.24 -14.75 -16.49
C GLU A 99 -10.01 -14.04 -15.16
N PHE A 100 -8.93 -13.28 -15.04
CA PHE A 100 -8.67 -12.48 -13.85
C PHE A 100 -9.73 -11.39 -13.65
N LYS A 101 -10.12 -10.69 -14.72
CA LYS A 101 -11.19 -9.69 -14.65
C LYS A 101 -12.48 -10.30 -14.13
N LYS A 102 -12.86 -11.49 -14.62
CA LYS A 102 -14.03 -12.23 -14.13
C LYS A 102 -13.89 -12.65 -12.67
N ALA A 103 -12.70 -13.14 -12.28
CA ALA A 103 -12.45 -13.54 -10.89
C ALA A 103 -12.58 -12.37 -9.91
N LYS A 104 -12.28 -11.15 -10.32
CA LYS A 104 -12.42 -9.92 -9.52
C LYS A 104 -13.86 -9.51 -9.24
N GLU A 105 -14.84 -10.03 -9.96
CA GLU A 105 -16.26 -9.70 -9.75
C GLU A 105 -16.79 -10.27 -8.44
N SER A 106 -16.14 -11.29 -7.88
CA SER A 106 -16.53 -11.87 -6.61
C SER A 106 -15.66 -11.37 -5.45
N PHE A 107 -16.23 -10.54 -4.56
CA PHE A 107 -15.55 -10.04 -3.38
C PHE A 107 -15.35 -11.09 -2.28
N ALA A 108 -16.24 -12.09 -2.20
CA ALA A 108 -16.23 -13.09 -1.15
C ALA A 108 -15.35 -14.31 -1.46
N CYS A 109 -15.15 -14.62 -2.74
CA CYS A 109 -14.37 -15.78 -3.14
C CYS A 109 -12.86 -15.53 -3.01
N ARG A 110 -12.17 -16.47 -2.41
CA ARG A 110 -10.70 -16.49 -2.40
C ARG A 110 -10.17 -16.82 -3.79
N TYR A 111 -9.09 -16.14 -4.17
CA TYR A 111 -8.27 -16.64 -5.25
C TYR A 111 -7.56 -17.94 -4.83
N GLU A 112 -7.37 -18.86 -5.76
CA GLU A 112 -6.62 -20.08 -5.49
C GLU A 112 -5.20 -19.76 -5.02
N GLY A 113 -4.86 -20.20 -3.80
CA GLY A 113 -3.60 -19.85 -3.14
C GLY A 113 -3.52 -18.40 -2.60
N GLY A 114 -4.61 -17.66 -2.61
CA GLY A 114 -4.65 -16.27 -2.19
C GLY A 114 -5.75 -15.94 -1.18
N GLU A 115 -6.14 -14.67 -1.13
CA GLU A 115 -7.21 -14.16 -0.26
C GLU A 115 -8.35 -13.54 -1.06
N SER A 116 -9.51 -13.38 -0.43
CA SER A 116 -10.65 -12.63 -1.00
C SER A 116 -10.51 -11.14 -0.75
N MET A 117 -11.27 -10.32 -1.49
CA MET A 117 -11.37 -8.89 -1.24
C MET A 117 -11.93 -8.59 0.17
N LEU A 118 -12.90 -9.39 0.64
CA LEU A 118 -13.46 -9.21 1.98
C LEU A 118 -12.44 -9.49 3.09
N GLN A 119 -11.53 -10.46 2.90
CA GLN A 119 -10.45 -10.73 3.86
C GLN A 119 -9.45 -9.57 3.92
N LEU A 120 -9.08 -9.01 2.76
CA LEU A 120 -8.27 -7.80 2.70
C LEU A 120 -8.96 -6.65 3.45
N ALA A 121 -10.22 -6.38 3.12
CA ALA A 121 -10.99 -5.30 3.74
C ALA A 121 -11.05 -5.49 5.27
N GLN A 122 -11.31 -6.69 5.75
CA GLN A 122 -11.42 -6.97 7.18
C GLN A 122 -10.13 -6.63 7.94
N ARG A 123 -8.96 -7.06 7.45
CA ARG A 123 -7.71 -6.77 8.15
C ARG A 123 -7.34 -5.27 8.13
N ILE A 124 -7.69 -4.56 7.07
CA ILE A 124 -7.48 -3.10 6.98
C ILE A 124 -8.43 -2.37 7.92
N TYR A 125 -9.72 -2.71 7.96
CA TYR A 125 -10.66 -2.10 8.88
C TYR A 125 -10.31 -2.37 10.35
N ASN A 126 -9.86 -3.59 10.68
CA ASN A 126 -9.39 -3.90 12.03
C ASN A 126 -8.23 -2.99 12.45
N LEU A 127 -7.27 -2.75 11.54
CA LEU A 127 -6.17 -1.82 11.79
C LEU A 127 -6.69 -0.39 12.02
N LEU A 128 -7.56 0.11 11.13
CA LEU A 128 -8.08 1.48 11.24
C LEU A 128 -8.87 1.69 12.53
N ASP A 129 -9.68 0.71 12.93
CA ASP A 129 -10.47 0.79 14.16
C ASP A 129 -9.57 0.78 15.41
N GLU A 130 -8.53 -0.06 15.42
CA GLU A 130 -7.52 -0.08 16.48
C GLU A 130 -6.81 1.28 16.61
N LEU A 131 -6.32 1.83 15.50
CA LEU A 131 -5.65 3.12 15.49
C LEU A 131 -6.55 4.27 15.97
N LYS A 132 -7.84 4.22 15.65
CA LYS A 132 -8.82 5.20 16.16
C LYS A 132 -9.06 5.06 17.65
N GLN A 133 -9.08 3.85 18.18
CA GLN A 133 -9.30 3.60 19.61
C GLN A 133 -8.08 3.99 20.43
N GLU A 134 -6.89 3.64 19.98
CA GLU A 134 -5.65 3.90 20.72
C GLU A 134 -5.27 5.38 20.73
N SER A 135 -5.58 6.10 19.67
CA SER A 135 -5.10 7.46 19.52
C SER A 135 -6.01 8.34 18.65
N GLY A 136 -7.26 8.54 19.08
CA GLY A 136 -8.26 9.31 18.32
C GLY A 136 -7.89 10.74 17.89
N HIS A 137 -6.67 11.19 18.23
CA HIS A 137 -6.15 12.51 17.86
C HIS A 137 -4.93 12.46 16.94
N LYS A 138 -4.32 11.30 16.73
CA LYS A 138 -3.14 11.17 15.86
C LYS A 138 -3.50 11.15 14.39
N THR A 139 -2.62 11.72 13.59
CA THR A 139 -2.70 11.71 12.13
C THR A 139 -1.66 10.74 11.57
N TYR A 140 -2.11 9.84 10.70
CA TYR A 140 -1.27 8.82 10.06
C TYR A 140 -1.22 9.01 8.55
N ILE A 141 -0.09 8.64 7.96
CA ILE A 141 0.09 8.49 6.51
C ILE A 141 0.35 7.03 6.21
#